data_216b3629576560e927ad96e0e96ecf95
#
_entry.id   216b3629576560e927ad96e0e96ecf95
#
_cell.length_a   1.000
_cell.length_b   1.000
_cell.length_c   1.000
_cell.angle_alpha   90.00
_cell.angle_beta   90.00
_cell.angle_gamma   90.00
#
_symmetry.space_group_name_H-M   'P 1'
#
loop_
_entity.id
_entity.type
_entity.pdbx_description
1 polymer ?
#
loop_
_entity_poly.entity_id
_entity_poly.type
_entity_poly.pdbx_seq_one_letter_code
_entity_poly.pdbx_strand_id
1 'polypeptide(L)'
;QIGSADKARTRHDPFPAGLRKEMLEAMFPRLSRNGRVVIVPLNDLGVGDVPAWGDYVIESARRAVGMPECIVFGNEEKCRTWFPNHPEIRYISIDRSNIDINGTKLRGIILNNDEEAYQRATPKGLHPYFPKLRELLLRAQEAEGAAVSCGGP
;
A
#
# COMPACT_ATOMS: atom_id res chain seq x y z
N GLN A 1 -6.21 4.51 2.92
CA GLN A 1 -5.78 3.52 3.93
C GLN A 1 -4.54 2.77 3.47
N ILE A 2 -3.75 2.24 4.41
CA ILE A 2 -2.54 1.44 4.15
C ILE A 2 -2.79 0.05 4.74
N GLY A 3 -2.99 -0.95 3.87
CA GLY A 3 -3.15 -2.35 4.30
C GLY A 3 -1.86 -2.98 4.82
N SER A 4 -1.96 -4.14 5.50
CA SER A 4 -0.83 -4.91 6.05
C SER A 4 0.11 -4.03 6.89
N ALA A 5 -0.46 -3.21 7.78
CA ALA A 5 0.33 -2.25 8.56
C ALA A 5 1.20 -2.93 9.62
N ASP A 6 0.82 -4.11 10.06
CA ASP A 6 1.53 -5.00 10.96
C ASP A 6 2.66 -5.80 10.30
N LYS A 7 2.71 -5.81 8.95
CA LYS A 7 3.72 -6.54 8.17
C LYS A 7 4.82 -5.61 7.70
N ALA A 8 6.05 -6.05 7.83
CA ALA A 8 7.22 -5.34 7.30
C ALA A 8 8.42 -6.29 7.14
N ARG A 9 9.41 -5.86 6.36
CA ARG A 9 10.69 -6.54 6.15
C ARG A 9 10.59 -7.93 5.51
N THR A 10 9.48 -8.21 4.82
CA THR A 10 9.34 -9.38 3.96
C THR A 10 9.44 -8.96 2.50
N ARG A 11 9.66 -9.91 1.60
CA ARG A 11 9.69 -9.65 0.15
C ARG A 11 8.36 -9.07 -0.37
N HIS A 12 7.25 -9.49 0.23
CA HIS A 12 5.92 -8.99 -0.15
C HIS A 12 5.62 -7.62 0.45
N ASP A 13 5.99 -7.41 1.73
CA ASP A 13 5.79 -6.18 2.48
C ASP A 13 7.13 -5.64 2.99
N PRO A 14 8.02 -5.15 2.10
CA PRO A 14 9.37 -4.73 2.49
C PRO A 14 9.38 -3.43 3.29
N PHE A 15 8.34 -2.60 3.13
CA PHE A 15 8.30 -1.26 3.67
C PHE A 15 7.37 -1.16 4.90
N PRO A 16 7.89 -0.72 6.06
CA PRO A 16 7.07 -0.49 7.26
C PRO A 16 5.92 0.48 7.00
N ALA A 17 4.79 0.29 7.69
CA ALA A 17 3.61 1.15 7.55
C ALA A 17 3.92 2.63 7.82
N GLY A 18 4.80 2.93 8.77
CA GLY A 18 5.25 4.30 9.07
C GLY A 18 5.91 4.96 7.87
N LEU A 19 6.82 4.26 7.18
CA LEU A 19 7.46 4.77 5.97
C LEU A 19 6.45 4.96 4.83
N ARG A 20 5.53 4.00 4.65
CA ARG A 20 4.47 4.11 3.64
C ARG A 20 3.56 5.30 3.89
N LYS A 21 3.24 5.57 5.16
CA LYS A 21 2.48 6.75 5.58
C LYS A 21 3.24 8.04 5.26
N GLU A 22 4.51 8.13 5.66
CA GLU A 22 5.38 9.27 5.39
C GLU A 22 5.48 9.57 3.88
N MET A 23 5.66 8.55 3.05
CA MET A 23 5.70 8.69 1.60
C MET A 23 4.38 9.25 1.04
N LEU A 24 3.22 8.77 1.52
CA LEU A 24 1.93 9.30 1.10
C LEU A 24 1.72 10.75 1.56
N GLU A 25 2.15 11.11 2.75
CA GLU A 25 2.12 12.49 3.24
C GLU A 25 3.03 13.41 2.41
N ALA A 26 4.19 12.91 1.99
CA ALA A 26 5.10 13.63 1.10
C ALA A 26 4.51 13.85 -0.31
N MET A 27 3.65 12.96 -0.79
CA MET A 27 2.92 13.14 -2.06
C MET A 27 1.85 14.23 -1.95
N PHE A 28 1.22 14.40 -0.79
CA PHE A 28 0.09 15.31 -0.58
C PHE A 28 0.32 16.29 0.59
N PRO A 29 1.45 17.02 0.64
CA PRO A 29 1.89 17.73 1.84
C PRO A 29 0.92 18.83 2.30
N ARG A 30 0.22 19.48 1.35
CA ARG A 30 -0.78 20.52 1.68
C ARG A 30 -2.07 19.91 2.23
N LEU A 31 -2.51 18.79 1.65
CA LEU A 31 -3.75 18.11 2.02
C LEU A 31 -3.60 17.37 3.35
N SER A 32 -2.43 16.80 3.60
CA SER A 32 -2.13 16.12 4.88
C SER A 32 -2.05 17.12 6.03
N ARG A 33 -1.36 18.25 5.84
CA ARG A 33 -1.22 19.29 6.89
C ARG A 33 -2.53 19.96 7.28
N ASN A 34 -3.47 20.11 6.37
CA ASN A 34 -4.77 20.73 6.67
C ASN A 34 -5.88 19.70 6.98
N GLY A 35 -5.52 18.43 7.19
CA GLY A 35 -6.44 17.37 7.56
C GLY A 35 -7.39 16.89 6.44
N ARG A 36 -7.21 17.35 5.20
CA ARG A 36 -8.03 16.91 4.05
C ARG A 36 -7.66 15.52 3.54
N VAL A 37 -6.48 15.04 3.87
CA VAL A 37 -6.04 13.65 3.66
C VAL A 37 -5.65 13.08 5.02
N VAL A 38 -6.34 12.02 5.43
CA VAL A 38 -6.04 11.23 6.63
C VAL A 38 -5.61 9.85 6.20
N ILE A 39 -4.42 9.42 6.63
CA ILE A 39 -3.86 8.12 6.27
C ILE A 39 -4.03 7.18 7.45
N VAL A 40 -4.86 6.15 7.25
CA VAL A 40 -5.19 5.16 8.28
C VAL A 40 -4.44 3.86 7.98
N PRO A 41 -3.55 3.41 8.87
CA PRO A 41 -2.94 2.09 8.77
C PRO A 41 -3.95 1.01 9.17
N LEU A 42 -3.98 -0.10 8.44
CA LEU A 42 -4.84 -1.26 8.69
C LEU A 42 -3.97 -2.50 8.80
N ASN A 43 -4.12 -3.22 9.89
CA ASN A 43 -3.48 -4.53 10.06
C ASN A 43 -4.10 -5.56 9.12
N ASP A 44 -3.35 -6.58 8.79
CA ASP A 44 -3.88 -7.69 8.00
C ASP A 44 -4.71 -8.61 8.90
N LEU A 45 -5.96 -8.87 8.52
CA LEU A 45 -6.83 -9.77 9.28
C LEU A 45 -6.51 -11.25 9.05
N GLY A 46 -5.70 -11.57 8.01
CA GLY A 46 -5.39 -12.95 7.65
C GLY A 46 -6.57 -13.77 7.09
N VAL A 47 -7.68 -13.10 6.77
CA VAL A 47 -8.93 -13.78 6.35
C VAL A 47 -9.14 -13.78 4.82
N GLY A 48 -8.25 -13.19 4.06
CA GLY A 48 -8.35 -13.10 2.61
C GLY A 48 -9.43 -12.11 2.11
N ASP A 49 -9.92 -12.36 0.90
CA ASP A 49 -10.92 -11.52 0.23
C ASP A 49 -12.35 -11.90 0.68
N VAL A 50 -12.78 -11.38 1.81
CA VAL A 50 -14.09 -11.66 2.44
C VAL A 50 -14.79 -10.35 2.89
N PRO A 51 -16.14 -10.36 3.10
CA PRO A 51 -16.89 -9.19 3.57
C PRO A 51 -16.34 -8.58 4.87
N ALA A 52 -15.86 -9.40 5.81
CA ALA A 52 -15.29 -8.92 7.07
C ALA A 52 -14.11 -7.95 6.86
N TRP A 53 -13.37 -8.07 5.77
CA TRP A 53 -12.32 -7.12 5.39
C TRP A 53 -12.92 -5.76 5.01
N GLY A 54 -14.01 -5.76 4.26
CA GLY A 54 -14.75 -4.54 3.90
C GLY A 54 -15.34 -3.85 5.13
N ASP A 55 -15.99 -4.61 6.02
CA ASP A 55 -16.54 -4.10 7.28
C ASP A 55 -15.44 -3.42 8.13
N TYR A 56 -14.27 -4.05 8.25
CA TYR A 56 -13.13 -3.50 8.95
C TYR A 56 -12.59 -2.20 8.32
N VAL A 57 -12.52 -2.14 6.99
CA VAL A 57 -12.11 -0.95 6.23
C VAL A 57 -13.06 0.22 6.49
N ILE A 58 -14.38 -0.02 6.42
CA ILE A 58 -15.41 1.01 6.64
C ILE A 58 -15.39 1.48 8.09
N GLU A 59 -15.35 0.57 9.06
CA GLU A 59 -15.31 0.93 10.48
C GLU A 59 -14.05 1.75 10.83
N SER A 60 -12.91 1.40 10.25
CA SER A 60 -11.67 2.15 10.43
C SER A 60 -11.76 3.57 9.83
N ALA A 61 -12.41 3.72 8.66
CA ALA A 61 -12.68 5.03 8.08
C ALA A 61 -13.63 5.84 8.94
N ARG A 62 -14.73 5.22 9.40
CA ARG A 62 -15.74 5.83 10.26
C ARG A 62 -15.14 6.40 11.55
N ARG A 63 -14.24 5.68 12.19
CA ARG A 63 -13.53 6.14 13.39
C ARG A 63 -12.59 7.30 13.13
N ALA A 64 -11.96 7.33 11.96
CA ALA A 64 -10.95 8.34 11.64
C ALA A 64 -11.54 9.65 11.12
N VAL A 65 -12.60 9.59 10.29
CA VAL A 65 -13.11 10.75 9.54
C VAL A 65 -14.64 10.81 9.45
N GLY A 66 -15.36 9.89 10.06
CA GLY A 66 -16.81 9.74 9.89
C GLY A 66 -17.18 8.77 8.78
N MET A 67 -18.49 8.56 8.58
CA MET A 67 -19.01 7.62 7.58
C MET A 67 -18.59 8.03 6.17
N PRO A 68 -17.94 7.16 5.38
CA PRO A 68 -17.56 7.49 4.02
C PRO A 68 -18.80 7.54 3.10
N GLU A 69 -18.88 8.54 2.24
CA GLU A 69 -19.92 8.65 1.21
C GLU A 69 -19.59 7.81 -0.03
N CYS A 70 -18.31 7.60 -0.30
CA CYS A 70 -17.86 6.79 -1.42
C CYS A 70 -16.52 6.10 -1.14
N ILE A 71 -16.30 5.00 -1.87
CA ILE A 71 -15.04 4.28 -1.92
C ILE A 71 -14.51 4.31 -3.34
N VAL A 72 -13.23 4.68 -3.48
CA VAL A 72 -12.50 4.59 -4.74
C VAL A 72 -11.67 3.32 -4.72
N PHE A 73 -11.89 2.42 -5.68
CA PHE A 73 -11.26 1.10 -5.70
C PHE A 73 -10.76 0.75 -7.10
N GLY A 74 -9.56 0.17 -7.18
CA GLY A 74 -8.91 -0.16 -8.45
C GLY A 74 -9.20 -1.58 -8.96
N ASN A 75 -10.10 -2.35 -8.31
CA ASN A 75 -10.48 -3.70 -8.72
C ASN A 75 -11.96 -3.91 -8.37
N GLU A 76 -12.82 -3.95 -9.40
CA GLU A 76 -14.27 -4.04 -9.24
C GLU A 76 -14.71 -5.38 -8.61
N GLU A 77 -14.08 -6.49 -8.97
CA GLU A 77 -14.41 -7.82 -8.45
C GLU A 77 -14.15 -7.87 -6.92
N LYS A 78 -12.98 -7.41 -6.48
CA LYS A 78 -12.67 -7.33 -5.06
C LYS A 78 -13.59 -6.36 -4.33
N CYS A 79 -13.95 -5.25 -4.94
CA CYS A 79 -14.89 -4.29 -4.37
C CYS A 79 -16.24 -4.95 -4.06
N ARG A 80 -16.79 -5.72 -4.99
CA ARG A 80 -18.04 -6.46 -4.79
C ARG A 80 -17.94 -7.53 -3.70
N THR A 81 -16.79 -8.18 -3.59
CA THR A 81 -16.54 -9.21 -2.57
C THR A 81 -16.38 -8.62 -1.17
N TRP A 82 -15.73 -7.46 -1.05
CA TRP A 82 -15.41 -6.88 0.24
C TRP A 82 -16.57 -6.07 0.86
N PHE A 83 -17.39 -5.42 0.04
CA PHE A 83 -18.37 -4.44 0.52
C PHE A 83 -19.85 -4.80 0.29
N PRO A 84 -20.27 -6.08 0.30
CA PRO A 84 -21.68 -6.43 0.08
C PRO A 84 -22.60 -5.93 1.22
N ASN A 85 -22.03 -5.69 2.41
CA ASN A 85 -22.74 -5.24 3.60
C ASN A 85 -22.96 -3.71 3.65
N HIS A 86 -22.43 -2.96 2.66
CA HIS A 86 -22.45 -1.49 2.65
C HIS A 86 -23.08 -0.94 1.37
N PRO A 87 -24.35 -1.29 1.05
CA PRO A 87 -25.00 -0.86 -0.19
C PRO A 87 -25.25 0.65 -0.26
N GLU A 88 -25.23 1.35 0.89
CA GLU A 88 -25.38 2.79 1.01
C GLU A 88 -24.15 3.57 0.53
N ILE A 89 -22.99 2.92 0.42
CA ILE A 89 -21.74 3.57 0.02
C ILE A 89 -21.59 3.49 -1.50
N ARG A 90 -21.37 4.63 -2.15
CA ARG A 90 -21.10 4.68 -3.58
C ARG A 90 -19.70 4.19 -3.88
N TYR A 91 -19.58 3.32 -4.89
CA TYR A 91 -18.29 2.82 -5.38
C TYR A 91 -17.87 3.54 -6.66
N ILE A 92 -16.60 3.94 -6.71
CA ILE A 92 -15.97 4.54 -7.88
C ILE A 92 -14.82 3.62 -8.29
N SER A 93 -14.99 2.97 -9.45
CA SER A 93 -13.91 2.14 -10.02
C SER A 93 -12.92 3.02 -10.78
N ILE A 94 -11.63 2.77 -10.57
CA ILE A 94 -10.55 3.41 -11.33
C ILE A 94 -10.10 2.43 -12.42
N ASP A 95 -10.21 2.84 -13.67
CA ASP A 95 -9.59 2.10 -14.78
C ASP A 95 -8.06 2.18 -14.65
N ARG A 96 -7.43 1.02 -14.50
CA ARG A 96 -5.98 0.86 -14.40
C ARG A 96 -5.34 0.30 -15.66
N SER A 97 -6.09 0.12 -16.74
CA SER A 97 -5.60 -0.46 -17.99
C SER A 97 -4.42 0.33 -18.60
N ASN A 98 -4.41 1.64 -18.41
CA ASN A 98 -3.36 2.55 -18.90
C ASN A 98 -2.22 2.77 -17.88
N ILE A 99 -2.21 2.08 -16.73
CA ILE A 99 -1.17 2.23 -15.72
C ILE A 99 -0.19 1.06 -15.86
N ASP A 100 0.93 1.29 -16.55
CA ASP A 100 1.95 0.25 -16.78
C ASP A 100 2.88 0.00 -15.58
N ILE A 101 2.72 0.73 -14.49
CA ILE A 101 3.50 0.55 -13.27
C ILE A 101 2.69 -0.14 -12.18
N ASN A 102 3.31 -1.09 -11.50
CA ASN A 102 2.77 -1.74 -10.31
C ASN A 102 3.87 -1.95 -9.27
N GLY A 103 3.49 -2.39 -8.07
CA GLY A 103 4.45 -2.58 -6.97
C GLY A 103 5.57 -3.55 -7.29
N THR A 104 5.33 -4.60 -8.09
CA THR A 104 6.35 -5.57 -8.50
C THR A 104 7.34 -4.95 -9.48
N LYS A 105 6.87 -4.28 -10.53
CA LYS A 105 7.73 -3.55 -11.47
C LYS A 105 8.56 -2.50 -10.77
N LEU A 106 7.95 -1.72 -9.87
CA LEU A 106 8.65 -0.67 -9.13
C LEU A 106 9.74 -1.23 -8.21
N ARG A 107 9.47 -2.34 -7.51
CA ARG A 107 10.50 -3.02 -6.72
C ARG A 107 11.67 -3.51 -7.57
N GLY A 108 11.39 -4.03 -8.78
CA GLY A 108 12.43 -4.41 -9.74
C GLY A 108 13.32 -3.24 -10.15
N ILE A 109 12.74 -2.10 -10.48
CA ILE A 109 13.45 -0.85 -10.81
C ILE A 109 14.39 -0.44 -9.66
N ILE A 110 13.87 -0.45 -8.43
CA ILE A 110 14.65 -0.07 -7.23
C ILE A 110 15.81 -1.04 -6.98
N LEU A 111 15.57 -2.35 -7.09
CA LEU A 111 16.61 -3.38 -6.89
C LEU A 111 17.70 -3.29 -7.94
N ASN A 112 17.36 -3.00 -9.19
CA ASN A 112 18.31 -2.79 -10.28
C ASN A 112 19.08 -1.47 -10.17
N ASN A 113 18.82 -0.66 -9.12
CA ASN A 113 19.43 0.64 -8.90
C ASN A 113 19.20 1.64 -10.06
N ASP A 114 18.06 1.50 -10.75
CA ASP A 114 17.68 2.41 -11.85
C ASP A 114 16.88 3.60 -11.29
N GLU A 115 17.63 4.59 -10.77
CA GLU A 115 17.03 5.78 -10.17
C GLU A 115 16.29 6.63 -11.20
N GLU A 116 16.78 6.69 -12.44
CA GLU A 116 16.10 7.45 -13.49
C GLU A 116 14.73 6.84 -13.84
N ALA A 117 14.65 5.53 -13.98
CA ALA A 117 13.36 4.86 -14.20
C ALA A 117 12.43 5.03 -13.00
N TYR A 118 12.96 4.99 -11.78
CA TYR A 118 12.18 5.28 -10.57
C TYR A 118 11.61 6.69 -10.59
N GLN A 119 12.41 7.70 -10.92
CA GLN A 119 11.99 9.09 -10.98
C GLN A 119 10.94 9.34 -12.08
N ARG A 120 11.07 8.67 -13.23
CA ARG A 120 10.04 8.71 -14.29
C ARG A 120 8.72 8.05 -13.86
N ALA A 121 8.79 7.00 -13.06
CA ALA A 121 7.64 6.20 -12.64
C ALA A 121 6.92 6.74 -11.39
N THR A 122 7.51 7.68 -10.67
CA THR A 122 7.00 8.13 -9.37
C THR A 122 6.89 9.66 -9.28
N PRO A 123 5.94 10.18 -8.46
CA PRO A 123 5.86 11.61 -8.18
C PRO A 123 7.14 12.15 -7.52
N LYS A 124 7.49 13.41 -7.82
CA LYS A 124 8.70 14.08 -7.30
C LYS A 124 8.86 14.00 -5.78
N GLY A 125 7.76 14.04 -5.03
CA GLY A 125 7.79 13.91 -3.56
C GLY A 125 8.35 12.58 -3.06
N LEU A 126 8.41 11.55 -3.91
CA LEU A 126 8.95 10.24 -3.56
C LEU A 126 10.41 10.04 -3.96
N HIS A 127 10.98 10.90 -4.80
CA HIS A 127 12.37 10.75 -5.27
C HIS A 127 13.40 10.65 -4.13
N PRO A 128 13.31 11.44 -3.05
CA PRO A 128 14.26 11.34 -1.94
C PRO A 128 14.25 10.00 -1.19
N TYR A 129 13.19 9.19 -1.35
CA TYR A 129 13.07 7.90 -0.68
C TYR A 129 13.82 6.77 -1.39
N PHE A 130 14.26 6.95 -2.64
CA PHE A 130 14.88 5.89 -3.45
C PHE A 130 16.00 5.13 -2.72
N PRO A 131 17.01 5.78 -2.11
CA PRO A 131 18.08 5.08 -1.41
C PRO A 131 17.57 4.23 -0.25
N LYS A 132 16.62 4.76 0.53
CA LYS A 132 16.02 4.07 1.67
C LYS A 132 15.18 2.87 1.26
N LEU A 133 14.40 3.01 0.19
CA LEU A 133 13.59 1.91 -0.34
C LEU A 133 14.48 0.78 -0.85
N ARG A 134 15.59 1.12 -1.52
CA ARG A 134 16.56 0.14 -2.01
C ARG A 134 17.23 -0.61 -0.86
N GLU A 135 17.70 0.09 0.16
CA GLU A 135 18.25 -0.51 1.38
C GLU A 135 17.31 -1.55 2.00
N LEU A 136 16.04 -1.18 2.17
CA LEU A 136 15.03 -2.06 2.78
C LEU A 136 14.73 -3.29 1.92
N LEU A 137 14.66 -3.13 0.59
CA LEU A 137 14.47 -4.25 -0.32
C LEU A 137 15.62 -5.23 -0.31
N LEU A 138 16.88 -4.75 -0.31
CA LEU A 138 18.06 -5.60 -0.23
C LEU A 138 18.07 -6.39 1.10
N ARG A 139 17.81 -5.72 2.21
CA ARG A 139 17.72 -6.40 3.53
C ARG A 139 16.62 -7.47 3.58
N ALA A 140 15.47 -7.22 2.95
CA ALA A 140 14.40 -8.21 2.88
C ALA A 140 14.80 -9.44 2.06
N GLN A 141 15.56 -9.26 0.98
CA GLN A 141 16.09 -10.37 0.18
C GLN A 141 17.14 -11.19 0.95
N GLU A 142 18.06 -10.52 1.66
CA GLU A 142 19.10 -11.18 2.46
C GLU A 142 18.48 -12.04 3.58
N ALA A 143 17.44 -11.52 4.26
CA ALA A 143 16.75 -12.24 5.32
C ALA A 143 16.06 -13.52 4.83
N GLU A 144 15.47 -13.50 3.63
CA GLU A 144 14.85 -14.68 3.02
C GLU A 144 15.91 -15.70 2.57
N GLY A 145 17.02 -15.23 1.98
CA GLY A 145 18.13 -16.09 1.56
C GLY A 145 18.77 -16.83 2.75
N ALA A 146 18.91 -16.15 3.89
CA ALA A 146 19.42 -16.76 5.11
C ALA A 146 18.48 -17.81 5.70
N ALA A 147 17.15 -17.58 5.65
CA ALA A 147 16.14 -18.53 6.14
C ALA A 147 16.12 -19.83 5.34
N VAL A 148 16.34 -19.78 4.02
CA VAL A 148 16.39 -20.95 3.14
C VAL A 148 17.66 -21.78 3.38
N SER A 149 18.79 -21.15 3.71
CA SER A 149 20.06 -21.85 3.94
C SER A 149 20.14 -22.56 5.29
N CYS A 150 19.32 -22.20 6.28
CA CYS A 150 19.28 -22.83 7.60
C CYS A 150 18.26 -23.98 7.71
N GLY A 151 17.47 -24.24 6.67
CA GLY A 151 16.43 -25.28 6.61
C GLY A 151 16.84 -26.53 5.84
N GLY A 152 18.10 -26.91 5.79
CA GLY A 152 18.58 -28.19 5.26
C GLY A 152 18.38 -29.33 6.28
N PRO A 153 18.14 -30.58 5.80
CA PRO A 153 17.64 -31.72 6.55
C PRO A 153 18.53 -32.16 7.71
#